data_f8071a926b86a9c55ece214c96f778f1
#
_entry.id   f8071a926b86a9c55ece214c96f778f1
#
_cell.length_a   1.000
_cell.length_b   1.000
_cell.length_c   1.000
_cell.angle_alpha   90.00
_cell.angle_beta   90.00
_cell.angle_gamma   90.00
#
_symmetry.space_group_name_H-M   'P 1'
#
loop_
_entity.id
_entity.type
_entity.pdbx_description
1 polymer ?
#
loop_
_entity_poly.entity_id
_entity_poly.type
_entity_poly.pdbx_seq_one_letter_code
_entity_poly.pdbx_strand_id
1 'polypeptide(L)'
;NTIDNISTKTRDNVKPDETKKDATASDDNDCIVKSELILPYNQKIDIKTVKYNNLNCSIFGIDEYFCGEKSVRYIPLPTFKNINVIIVPMDCGDFNYRFFLLTILDNKVISKQYVEGEWYEPGDDSYKEITNFMIDKDYNITITTNAIENGQSSLKEKLKFRILDNGFLDKINN
;
A
#
# COMPACT_ATOMS: atom_id res chain seq x y z
N ASN A 1 52.04 59.66 -27.89
CA ASN A 1 51.12 60.05 -28.97
C ASN A 1 49.85 59.24 -28.87
N THR A 2 48.87 59.91 -28.37
CA THR A 2 47.71 60.51 -28.99
C THR A 2 46.45 59.64 -28.79
N ILE A 3 45.66 60.04 -27.86
CA ILE A 3 44.33 60.72 -27.92
C ILE A 3 43.12 59.81 -28.14
N ASP A 4 42.23 59.82 -27.09
CA ASP A 4 40.78 59.99 -27.06
C ASP A 4 39.87 59.23 -28.05
N ASN A 5 38.86 58.55 -27.54
CA ASN A 5 37.52 59.14 -27.58
C ASN A 5 36.51 58.38 -26.72
N ILE A 6 35.82 59.20 -26.00
CA ILE A 6 34.62 58.95 -25.19
C ILE A 6 33.42 58.73 -26.11
N SER A 7 32.57 57.76 -25.82
CA SER A 7 31.15 57.88 -26.17
C SER A 7 30.26 57.11 -25.19
N THR A 8 29.53 57.90 -24.46
CA THR A 8 28.36 57.59 -23.65
C THR A 8 27.16 57.24 -24.49
N LYS A 9 26.36 56.27 -24.04
CA LYS A 9 24.89 56.12 -24.16
C LYS A 9 24.50 54.70 -23.82
N THR A 10 23.50 54.34 -23.16
CA THR A 10 22.26 54.89 -22.58
C THR A 10 21.69 53.75 -21.73
N ARG A 11 21.17 54.04 -20.59
CA ARG A 11 20.41 53.16 -19.72
C ARG A 11 19.11 52.78 -20.42
N ASP A 12 18.81 51.48 -20.53
CA ASP A 12 17.45 51.00 -20.68
C ASP A 12 17.14 50.08 -19.51
N ASN A 13 16.17 50.51 -18.73
CA ASN A 13 15.51 49.77 -17.67
C ASN A 13 14.65 48.68 -18.26
N VAL A 14 15.00 47.43 -17.98
CA VAL A 14 14.08 46.32 -18.16
C VAL A 14 13.70 45.78 -16.77
N LYS A 15 12.42 45.95 -16.45
CA LYS A 15 11.77 45.37 -15.26
C LYS A 15 11.94 43.84 -15.23
N PRO A 16 12.19 43.25 -14.06
CA PRO A 16 12.05 41.79 -13.91
C PRO A 16 10.57 41.45 -13.84
N ASP A 17 10.13 40.59 -14.73
CA ASP A 17 8.81 39.96 -14.70
C ASP A 17 8.84 38.84 -13.64
N GLU A 18 8.21 39.15 -12.50
CA GLU A 18 8.00 38.15 -11.43
C GLU A 18 6.80 37.26 -11.79
N THR A 19 7.07 36.11 -12.38
CA THR A 19 6.17 34.98 -12.33
C THR A 19 6.87 33.79 -11.68
N LYS A 20 7.00 33.86 -10.36
CA LYS A 20 7.21 32.66 -9.55
C LYS A 20 5.93 31.82 -9.60
N LYS A 21 5.93 30.80 -10.44
CA LYS A 21 5.11 29.63 -10.22
C LYS A 21 5.67 28.93 -8.98
N ASP A 22 4.92 28.98 -7.89
CA ASP A 22 5.09 28.05 -6.78
C ASP A 22 4.88 26.64 -7.30
N ALA A 23 5.97 25.99 -7.66
CA ALA A 23 6.02 24.55 -7.72
C ALA A 23 6.03 24.08 -6.26
N THR A 24 4.89 23.64 -5.77
CA THR A 24 4.81 22.80 -4.58
C THR A 24 5.77 21.65 -4.79
N ALA A 25 6.89 21.70 -4.09
CA ALA A 25 7.79 20.57 -3.97
C ALA A 25 6.97 19.45 -3.34
N SER A 26 6.65 18.41 -4.12
CA SER A 26 6.28 17.12 -3.57
C SER A 26 7.49 16.65 -2.78
N ASP A 27 7.31 16.38 -1.50
CA ASP A 27 8.29 15.66 -0.71
C ASP A 27 8.50 14.28 -1.35
N ASP A 28 9.50 14.19 -2.24
CA ASP A 28 9.90 12.97 -2.96
C ASP A 28 10.52 11.90 -2.04
N ASN A 29 10.24 11.97 -0.73
CA ASN A 29 10.77 11.06 0.28
C ASN A 29 9.74 10.06 0.84
N ASP A 30 8.50 10.08 0.38
CA ASP A 30 7.52 9.11 0.84
C ASP A 30 7.76 7.74 0.20
N CYS A 31 8.29 6.82 1.01
CA CYS A 31 8.56 5.43 0.66
C CYS A 31 7.30 4.69 0.17
N ILE A 32 6.15 5.06 0.70
CA ILE A 32 4.85 4.50 0.36
C ILE A 32 3.97 5.61 -0.19
N VAL A 33 3.45 5.43 -1.40
CA VAL A 33 2.58 6.43 -2.01
C VAL A 33 1.28 6.57 -1.24
N LYS A 34 0.75 7.79 -1.22
CA LYS A 34 -0.53 8.07 -0.59
C LYS A 34 -1.66 7.33 -1.29
N SER A 35 -2.54 6.71 -0.52
CA SER A 35 -3.69 5.99 -1.05
C SER A 35 -4.74 6.93 -1.62
N GLU A 36 -5.32 6.56 -2.76
CA GLU A 36 -6.54 7.16 -3.32
C GLU A 36 -7.82 6.44 -2.85
N LEU A 37 -7.66 5.29 -2.18
CA LEU A 37 -8.79 4.53 -1.66
C LEU A 37 -9.39 5.24 -0.45
N ILE A 38 -10.68 5.03 -0.25
CA ILE A 38 -11.43 5.57 0.89
C ILE A 38 -12.02 4.42 1.72
N LEU A 39 -12.15 4.65 3.02
CA LEU A 39 -12.84 3.70 3.90
C LEU A 39 -14.36 3.98 3.92
N PRO A 40 -15.20 2.95 4.08
CA PRO A 40 -14.85 1.55 4.30
C PRO A 40 -14.34 0.86 3.04
N TYR A 41 -13.40 -0.07 3.19
CA TYR A 41 -12.92 -0.93 2.11
C TYR A 41 -13.51 -2.34 2.27
N ASN A 42 -14.18 -2.83 1.22
CA ASN A 42 -14.83 -4.16 1.22
C ASN A 42 -14.82 -4.82 -0.17
N GLN A 43 -13.90 -4.41 -1.03
CA GLN A 43 -13.83 -4.92 -2.40
C GLN A 43 -12.89 -6.12 -2.46
N LYS A 44 -13.33 -7.18 -3.16
CA LYS A 44 -12.44 -8.28 -3.50
C LYS A 44 -11.36 -7.80 -4.47
N ILE A 45 -10.13 -8.22 -4.23
CA ILE A 45 -9.00 -7.88 -5.11
C ILE A 45 -9.07 -8.76 -6.36
N ASP A 46 -9.26 -8.14 -7.52
CA ASP A 46 -9.16 -8.84 -8.80
C ASP A 46 -7.73 -8.82 -9.31
N ILE A 47 -7.04 -9.96 -9.23
CA ILE A 47 -5.64 -10.11 -9.65
C ILE A 47 -5.39 -9.82 -11.13
N LYS A 48 -6.45 -9.84 -11.98
CA LYS A 48 -6.32 -9.55 -13.41
C LYS A 48 -6.32 -8.06 -13.73
N THR A 49 -6.89 -7.25 -12.84
CA THR A 49 -7.09 -5.82 -13.08
C THR A 49 -6.43 -4.92 -12.04
N VAL A 50 -6.01 -5.48 -10.90
CA VAL A 50 -5.38 -4.73 -9.82
C VAL A 50 -4.08 -4.05 -10.29
N LYS A 51 -3.93 -2.78 -9.91
CA LYS A 51 -2.70 -2.03 -10.15
C LYS A 51 -1.89 -1.98 -8.86
N TYR A 52 -0.68 -2.48 -8.94
CA TYR A 52 0.28 -2.40 -7.84
C TYR A 52 1.19 -1.20 -7.96
N ASN A 53 1.57 -0.63 -6.83
CA ASN A 53 2.74 0.21 -6.70
C ASN A 53 3.95 -0.66 -6.38
N ASN A 54 5.15 -0.17 -6.70
CA ASN A 54 6.41 -0.83 -6.37
C ASN A 54 7.11 -0.04 -5.26
N LEU A 55 7.60 -0.74 -4.25
CA LEU A 55 8.42 -0.14 -3.21
C LEU A 55 9.77 0.30 -3.80
N ASN A 56 10.14 1.55 -3.56
CA ASN A 56 11.40 2.15 -4.02
C ASN A 56 12.38 2.45 -2.89
N CYS A 57 12.11 1.96 -1.68
CA CYS A 57 12.92 2.15 -0.50
C CYS A 57 13.03 0.85 0.32
N SER A 58 13.90 0.84 1.31
CA SER A 58 14.07 -0.27 2.22
C SER A 58 13.09 -0.17 3.40
N ILE A 59 12.33 -1.24 3.62
CA ILE A 59 11.48 -1.42 4.79
C ILE A 59 11.94 -2.68 5.51
N PHE A 60 12.26 -2.57 6.79
CA PHE A 60 12.70 -3.73 7.57
C PHE A 60 11.55 -4.73 7.76
N GLY A 61 11.81 -6.02 7.48
CA GLY A 61 10.84 -7.10 7.66
C GLY A 61 9.87 -7.31 6.48
N ILE A 62 10.16 -6.71 5.31
CA ILE A 62 9.32 -6.86 4.10
C ILE A 62 9.83 -7.92 3.12
N ASP A 63 11.01 -8.49 3.37
CA ASP A 63 11.75 -9.31 2.40
C ASP A 63 10.99 -10.55 1.93
N GLU A 64 10.14 -11.14 2.77
CA GLU A 64 9.34 -12.31 2.43
C GLU A 64 8.32 -12.08 1.29
N TYR A 65 8.01 -10.80 0.97
CA TYR A 65 7.02 -10.42 -0.03
C TYR A 65 7.61 -10.08 -1.41
N PHE A 66 8.91 -10.26 -1.61
CA PHE A 66 9.52 -10.05 -2.93
C PHE A 66 9.03 -11.05 -3.99
N CYS A 67 8.76 -12.29 -3.60
CA CYS A 67 8.27 -13.34 -4.52
C CYS A 67 9.08 -13.44 -5.82
N GLY A 68 10.41 -13.26 -5.76
CA GLY A 68 11.30 -13.31 -6.92
C GLY A 68 11.30 -12.05 -7.81
N GLU A 69 10.52 -11.04 -7.46
CA GLU A 69 10.49 -9.75 -8.15
C GLU A 69 11.65 -8.84 -7.70
N LYS A 70 11.89 -7.76 -8.44
CA LYS A 70 12.94 -6.79 -8.09
C LYS A 70 12.57 -5.87 -6.93
N SER A 71 11.26 -5.70 -6.70
CA SER A 71 10.71 -4.87 -5.63
C SER A 71 9.41 -5.46 -5.13
N VAL A 72 9.05 -5.14 -3.90
CA VAL A 72 7.76 -5.53 -3.32
C VAL A 72 6.65 -4.74 -3.99
N ARG A 73 5.65 -5.45 -4.48
CA ARG A 73 4.41 -4.89 -5.03
C ARG A 73 3.41 -4.67 -3.92
N TYR A 74 2.69 -3.55 -3.93
CA TYR A 74 1.71 -3.26 -2.90
C TYR A 74 0.54 -2.42 -3.39
N ILE A 75 -0.57 -2.47 -2.64
CA ILE A 75 -1.74 -1.60 -2.76
C ILE A 75 -1.75 -0.73 -1.49
N PRO A 76 -1.62 0.60 -1.60
CA PRO A 76 -1.70 1.48 -0.44
C PRO A 76 -3.15 1.60 0.03
N LEU A 77 -3.36 1.45 1.32
CA LEU A 77 -4.60 1.83 2.00
C LEU A 77 -4.46 3.22 2.64
N PRO A 78 -5.55 3.89 2.99
CA PRO A 78 -5.47 5.15 3.72
C PRO A 78 -4.62 4.99 4.98
N THR A 79 -3.82 5.98 5.30
CA THR A 79 -2.93 5.97 6.46
C THR A 79 -3.73 6.06 7.76
N PHE A 80 -3.42 5.22 8.73
CA PHE A 80 -3.99 5.33 10.09
C PHE A 80 -3.03 6.13 10.97
N LYS A 81 -3.37 7.39 11.27
CA LYS A 81 -2.48 8.34 11.95
C LYS A 81 -1.15 8.49 11.18
N ASN A 82 -0.03 8.06 11.78
CA ASN A 82 1.30 8.01 11.15
C ASN A 82 1.72 6.59 10.71
N ILE A 83 0.78 5.64 10.71
CA ILE A 83 1.02 4.25 10.33
C ILE A 83 0.59 4.07 8.89
N ASN A 84 1.51 3.66 8.03
CA ASN A 84 1.18 3.24 6.68
C ASN A 84 0.56 1.84 6.73
N VAL A 85 -0.53 1.66 6.01
CA VAL A 85 -1.24 0.40 5.87
C VAL A 85 -1.20 0.01 4.41
N ILE A 86 -0.68 -1.17 4.11
CA ILE A 86 -0.58 -1.67 2.74
C ILE A 86 -1.07 -3.10 2.64
N ILE A 87 -1.51 -3.47 1.44
CA ILE A 87 -1.77 -4.86 1.08
C ILE A 87 -0.68 -5.32 0.12
N VAL A 88 -0.08 -6.45 0.40
CA VAL A 88 0.96 -7.05 -0.44
C VAL A 88 0.51 -8.41 -0.96
N PRO A 89 0.71 -8.72 -2.25
CA PRO A 89 0.51 -10.06 -2.78
C PRO A 89 1.63 -10.99 -2.29
N MET A 90 1.28 -12.24 -2.05
CA MET A 90 2.23 -13.33 -1.86
C MET A 90 1.82 -14.46 -2.82
N ASP A 91 2.02 -14.19 -4.11
CA ASP A 91 1.57 -15.01 -5.24
C ASP A 91 2.66 -15.93 -5.78
N CYS A 92 3.73 -16.13 -5.00
CA CYS A 92 4.77 -17.12 -5.25
C CYS A 92 4.48 -18.44 -4.52
N GLY A 93 4.96 -19.55 -5.07
CA GLY A 93 4.69 -20.88 -4.57
C GLY A 93 3.38 -21.48 -5.11
N ASP A 94 2.74 -22.32 -4.31
CA ASP A 94 1.59 -23.12 -4.74
C ASP A 94 0.28 -22.32 -4.86
N PHE A 95 0.22 -21.13 -4.26
CA PHE A 95 -0.98 -20.30 -4.25
C PHE A 95 -0.72 -18.95 -4.90
N ASN A 96 -1.43 -18.64 -5.97
CA ASN A 96 -1.31 -17.39 -6.72
C ASN A 96 -2.29 -16.29 -6.27
N TYR A 97 -3.24 -16.61 -5.40
CA TYR A 97 -4.23 -15.68 -4.85
C TYR A 97 -4.12 -15.64 -3.33
N ARG A 98 -3.22 -14.79 -2.84
CA ARG A 98 -2.92 -14.67 -1.42
C ARG A 98 -2.40 -13.27 -1.11
N PHE A 99 -3.06 -12.59 -0.16
CA PHE A 99 -2.76 -11.21 0.21
C PHE A 99 -2.60 -11.05 1.71
N PHE A 100 -1.62 -10.25 2.07
CA PHE A 100 -1.36 -9.87 3.46
C PHE A 100 -1.54 -8.37 3.64
N LEU A 101 -2.15 -7.98 4.75
CA LEU A 101 -2.16 -6.61 5.23
C LEU A 101 -0.95 -6.41 6.14
N LEU A 102 -0.19 -5.35 5.86
CA LEU A 102 0.95 -4.94 6.66
C LEU A 102 0.69 -3.57 7.26
N THR A 103 1.07 -3.38 8.51
CA THR A 103 1.20 -2.07 9.13
C THR A 103 2.68 -1.71 9.20
N ILE A 104 3.02 -0.48 8.82
CA ILE A 104 4.39 0.00 8.71
C ILE A 104 4.51 1.31 9.46
N LEU A 105 5.48 1.37 10.37
CA LEU A 105 5.83 2.53 11.14
C LEU A 105 7.36 2.69 11.12
N ASP A 106 7.86 3.89 10.86
CA ASP A 106 9.28 4.21 10.83
C ASP A 106 10.10 3.24 9.93
N ASN A 107 9.58 2.99 8.72
CA ASN A 107 10.18 2.07 7.74
C ASN A 107 10.40 0.64 8.27
N LYS A 108 9.53 0.19 9.16
CA LYS A 108 9.54 -1.16 9.70
C LYS A 108 8.14 -1.77 9.65
N VAL A 109 8.04 -3.03 9.22
CA VAL A 109 6.81 -3.82 9.36
C VAL A 109 6.57 -4.11 10.85
N ILE A 110 5.44 -3.63 11.38
CA ILE A 110 5.05 -3.82 12.77
C ILE A 110 4.14 -5.03 12.93
N SER A 111 3.17 -5.18 12.03
CA SER A 111 2.27 -6.33 12.01
C SER A 111 2.02 -6.81 10.60
N LYS A 112 1.72 -8.09 10.50
CA LYS A 112 1.31 -8.76 9.27
C LYS A 112 0.12 -9.66 9.53
N GLN A 113 -0.85 -9.67 8.63
CA GLN A 113 -2.06 -10.48 8.73
C GLN A 113 -2.49 -10.95 7.35
N TYR A 114 -2.69 -12.27 7.19
CA TYR A 114 -3.36 -12.82 6.02
C TYR A 114 -4.80 -12.33 5.98
N VAL A 115 -5.23 -11.72 4.88
CA VAL A 115 -6.53 -11.05 4.81
C VAL A 115 -7.41 -11.52 3.65
N GLU A 116 -6.80 -11.96 2.53
CA GLU A 116 -7.58 -12.38 1.37
C GLU A 116 -6.84 -13.43 0.56
N GLY A 117 -7.57 -14.41 0.05
CA GLY A 117 -7.02 -15.43 -0.82
C GLY A 117 -7.85 -16.71 -0.88
N GLU A 118 -7.30 -17.69 -1.59
CA GLU A 118 -7.85 -19.04 -1.70
C GLU A 118 -6.81 -20.05 -1.23
N TRP A 119 -7.25 -21.01 -0.45
CA TRP A 119 -6.48 -22.18 -0.07
C TRP A 119 -7.21 -23.44 -0.52
N TYR A 120 -6.47 -24.39 -1.02
CA TYR A 120 -6.97 -25.72 -1.40
C TYR A 120 -5.89 -26.76 -1.19
N GLU A 121 -6.28 -28.01 -0.94
CA GLU A 121 -5.32 -29.11 -0.88
C GLU A 121 -5.04 -29.58 -2.31
N PRO A 122 -3.76 -29.62 -2.73
CA PRO A 122 -3.41 -30.09 -4.07
C PRO A 122 -3.89 -31.53 -4.28
N GLY A 123 -4.71 -31.74 -5.33
CA GLY A 123 -5.30 -33.02 -5.66
C GLY A 123 -6.65 -33.31 -5.01
N ASP A 124 -7.18 -32.41 -4.19
CA ASP A 124 -8.54 -32.50 -3.65
C ASP A 124 -9.39 -31.31 -4.15
N ASP A 125 -10.19 -31.55 -5.17
CA ASP A 125 -11.10 -30.52 -5.73
C ASP A 125 -12.40 -30.39 -4.92
N SER A 126 -12.61 -31.24 -3.90
CA SER A 126 -13.85 -31.23 -3.11
C SER A 126 -13.85 -30.17 -2.01
N TYR A 127 -12.66 -29.69 -1.59
CA TYR A 127 -12.51 -28.75 -0.49
C TYR A 127 -11.63 -27.55 -0.86
N LYS A 128 -12.10 -26.35 -0.53
CA LYS A 128 -11.30 -25.12 -0.55
C LYS A 128 -11.76 -24.10 0.49
N GLU A 129 -10.88 -23.19 0.83
CA GLU A 129 -11.15 -22.08 1.72
C GLU A 129 -11.04 -20.76 0.95
N ILE A 130 -11.98 -19.87 1.17
CA ILE A 130 -11.96 -18.53 0.62
C ILE A 130 -11.96 -17.54 1.77
N THR A 131 -10.90 -16.74 1.85
CA THR A 131 -10.74 -15.68 2.82
C THR A 131 -10.97 -14.34 2.16
N ASN A 132 -11.75 -13.48 2.80
CA ASN A 132 -12.01 -12.10 2.40
C ASN A 132 -11.92 -11.20 3.61
N PHE A 133 -11.72 -9.91 3.39
CA PHE A 133 -11.67 -8.92 4.46
C PHE A 133 -12.47 -7.67 4.14
N MET A 134 -12.75 -6.91 5.18
CA MET A 134 -13.25 -5.55 5.11
C MET A 134 -12.58 -4.68 6.18
N ILE A 135 -12.44 -3.40 5.88
CA ILE A 135 -11.95 -2.39 6.84
C ILE A 135 -13.05 -1.34 6.95
N ASP A 136 -13.53 -1.08 8.15
CA ASP A 136 -14.52 -0.03 8.40
C ASP A 136 -13.87 1.37 8.51
N LYS A 137 -14.69 2.40 8.73
CA LYS A 137 -14.24 3.80 8.84
C LYS A 137 -13.33 4.05 10.03
N ASP A 138 -13.44 3.20 11.07
CA ASP A 138 -12.67 3.29 12.31
C ASP A 138 -11.44 2.38 12.31
N TYR A 139 -11.07 1.84 11.13
CA TYR A 139 -9.95 0.90 10.94
C TYR A 139 -10.10 -0.42 11.70
N ASN A 140 -11.33 -0.86 11.98
CA ASN A 140 -11.56 -2.23 12.39
C ASN A 140 -11.53 -3.14 11.15
N ILE A 141 -10.69 -4.16 11.21
CA ILE A 141 -10.48 -5.13 10.14
C ILE A 141 -11.26 -6.39 10.49
N THR A 142 -12.19 -6.76 9.64
CA THR A 142 -12.92 -8.03 9.76
C THR A 142 -12.45 -8.97 8.67
N ILE A 143 -11.98 -10.15 9.05
CA ILE A 143 -11.53 -11.21 8.13
C ILE A 143 -12.52 -12.37 8.28
N THR A 144 -13.02 -12.85 7.15
CA THR A 144 -13.97 -13.96 7.09
C THR A 144 -13.42 -15.05 6.20
N THR A 145 -13.29 -16.26 6.72
CA THR A 145 -12.91 -17.46 5.97
C THR A 145 -14.10 -18.39 5.88
N ASN A 146 -14.50 -18.73 4.66
CA ASN A 146 -15.50 -19.71 4.37
C ASN A 146 -14.84 -21.00 3.84
N ALA A 147 -15.25 -22.13 4.34
CA ALA A 147 -14.96 -23.44 3.76
C ALA A 147 -16.01 -23.75 2.68
N ILE A 148 -15.56 -24.25 1.55
CA ILE A 148 -16.41 -24.76 0.48
C ILE A 148 -16.11 -26.25 0.36
N GLU A 149 -17.08 -27.07 0.67
CA GLU A 149 -17.01 -28.51 0.61
C GLU A 149 -18.14 -29.05 -0.27
N ASN A 150 -17.79 -29.80 -1.31
CA ASN A 150 -18.76 -30.32 -2.29
C ASN A 150 -19.71 -29.24 -2.86
N GLY A 151 -19.20 -28.02 -3.05
CA GLY A 151 -19.96 -26.87 -3.57
C GLY A 151 -20.84 -26.15 -2.53
N GLN A 152 -20.86 -26.59 -1.28
CA GLN A 152 -21.57 -25.94 -0.18
C GLN A 152 -20.61 -25.03 0.61
N SER A 153 -21.03 -23.80 0.85
CA SER A 153 -20.24 -22.82 1.61
C SER A 153 -20.71 -22.76 3.05
N SER A 154 -19.76 -22.80 3.98
CA SER A 154 -19.99 -22.60 5.42
C SER A 154 -18.96 -21.66 6.02
N LEU A 155 -19.36 -20.91 7.05
CA LEU A 155 -18.44 -20.06 7.79
C LEU A 155 -17.47 -20.94 8.60
N LYS A 156 -16.17 -20.85 8.30
CA LYS A 156 -15.11 -21.52 9.06
C LYS A 156 -14.59 -20.65 10.19
N GLU A 157 -14.26 -19.39 9.89
CA GLU A 157 -13.67 -18.48 10.85
C GLU A 157 -14.08 -17.03 10.57
N LYS A 158 -14.21 -16.25 11.64
CA LYS A 158 -14.37 -14.80 11.57
C LYS A 158 -13.51 -14.15 12.64
N LEU A 159 -12.55 -13.34 12.19
CA LEU A 159 -11.61 -12.61 13.03
C LEU A 159 -11.89 -11.12 12.94
N LYS A 160 -11.65 -10.41 14.04
CA LYS A 160 -11.66 -8.95 14.06
C LYS A 160 -10.39 -8.42 14.69
N PHE A 161 -9.85 -7.38 14.08
CA PHE A 161 -8.68 -6.66 14.55
C PHE A 161 -8.93 -5.17 14.54
N ARG A 162 -8.20 -4.43 15.36
CA ARG A 162 -8.02 -2.99 15.27
C ARG A 162 -6.54 -2.66 15.18
N ILE A 163 -6.21 -1.55 14.55
CA ILE A 163 -4.86 -1.03 14.52
C ILE A 163 -4.65 -0.17 15.77
N LEU A 164 -3.62 -0.49 16.55
CA LEU A 164 -3.20 0.31 17.71
C LEU A 164 -2.29 1.46 17.27
N ASP A 165 -2.11 2.47 18.11
CA ASP A 165 -1.29 3.65 17.86
C ASP A 165 0.20 3.35 17.59
N ASN A 166 0.67 2.19 18.02
CA ASN A 166 2.02 1.69 17.77
C ASN A 166 2.12 0.76 16.54
N GLY A 167 1.06 0.63 15.76
CA GLY A 167 0.99 -0.18 14.54
C GLY A 167 0.68 -1.65 14.75
N PHE A 168 0.57 -2.14 15.99
CA PHE A 168 0.18 -3.54 16.21
C PHE A 168 -1.30 -3.77 15.88
N LEU A 169 -1.58 -4.95 15.34
CA LEU A 169 -2.93 -5.47 15.18
C LEU A 169 -3.36 -6.16 16.46
N ASP A 170 -4.38 -5.61 17.12
CA ASP A 170 -4.97 -6.16 18.33
C ASP A 170 -6.24 -6.95 17.98
N LYS A 171 -6.26 -8.22 18.33
CA LYS A 171 -7.43 -9.09 18.09
C LYS A 171 -8.57 -8.73 19.05
N ILE A 172 -9.71 -8.37 18.49
CA ILE A 172 -10.91 -8.07 19.25
C ILE A 172 -11.66 -9.39 19.50
N ASN A 173 -11.75 -9.79 20.76
CA ASN A 173 -12.59 -10.91 21.14
C ASN A 173 -14.06 -10.46 21.14
N ASN A 174 -14.93 -11.20 20.45
CA ASN A 174 -16.37 -10.97 20.46
C ASN A 174 -17.00 -11.45 21.76
#